data_807ac8b9eb4f5ae60899397eec8acdc1
#
_entry.id   807ac8b9eb4f5ae60899397eec8acdc1
#
_cell.length_a   1.000
_cell.length_b   1.000
_cell.length_c   1.000
_cell.angle_alpha   90.00
_cell.angle_beta   90.00
_cell.angle_gamma   90.00
#
_symmetry.space_group_name_H-M   'P 1'
#
loop_
_entity.id
_entity.type
_entity.pdbx_description
1 polymer ?
#
loop_
_entity_poly.entity_id
_entity_poly.type
_entity_poly.pdbx_seq_one_letter_code
_entity_poly.pdbx_strand_id
1 'polypeptide(L)'
;ENNLAWNKFDLPVKDYYLHIKTDNSEIKNTKLYFRTEDWAGNVGEQSVDTDINIDRVAPNVALMSMNTEYENDTAKILAKVRVTDFNTDGLNVKYQLVDKGVEPTDSDWSEGLLNDGVFDFETKFDAAQKYEKELLVYATDFKGNKSNVSRYEVYADLTKAKAKYTVVSDLSQIHTKPDVQISAPDNPDNKANATTRVTLTMGDKTYASVYDSADSKNIFDFDGTWYAVTYNEDKTGFDGVTALTADGVNELKNFYGTVNVKFESAFADLTPV
;
A
#
# COMPACT_ATOMS: atom_id res chain seq x y z
N GLU A 1 43.61 24.15 -2.18
CA GLU A 1 44.70 23.58 -3.03
C GLU A 1 44.37 22.12 -3.25
N ASN A 2 43.87 21.77 -4.44
CA ASN A 2 43.61 20.39 -4.81
C ASN A 2 44.96 19.72 -5.10
N ASN A 3 45.31 18.75 -4.27
CA ASN A 3 46.53 17.96 -4.45
C ASN A 3 46.30 17.00 -5.65
N LEU A 4 46.52 17.51 -6.87
CA LEU A 4 46.42 16.69 -8.07
C LEU A 4 47.61 15.75 -8.17
N ALA A 5 47.35 14.45 -8.17
CA ALA A 5 48.38 13.46 -8.45
C ALA A 5 48.68 13.43 -9.97
N TRP A 6 49.85 13.89 -10.36
CA TRP A 6 50.27 13.88 -11.76
C TRP A 6 50.94 12.57 -12.14
N ASN A 7 50.46 11.92 -13.19
CA ASN A 7 51.13 10.77 -13.79
C ASN A 7 52.00 11.26 -14.97
N LYS A 8 53.30 10.96 -14.94
CA LYS A 8 54.24 11.36 -15.99
C LYS A 8 54.24 10.35 -17.13
N PHE A 9 54.23 10.86 -18.37
CA PHE A 9 54.35 10.08 -19.58
C PHE A 9 55.60 10.53 -20.33
N ASP A 10 56.34 9.58 -20.90
CA ASP A 10 57.50 9.89 -21.74
C ASP A 10 57.05 10.13 -23.19
N LEU A 11 57.36 11.30 -23.74
CA LEU A 11 57.10 11.68 -25.13
C LEU A 11 58.37 11.43 -25.99
N PRO A 12 58.20 11.16 -27.31
CA PRO A 12 57.06 11.48 -28.16
C PRO A 12 56.24 10.26 -28.55
N VAL A 13 54.93 10.31 -28.22
CA VAL A 13 53.95 9.33 -28.69
C VAL A 13 53.02 10.04 -29.64
N LYS A 14 52.75 9.48 -30.78
CA LYS A 14 51.88 10.09 -31.80
C LYS A 14 50.40 10.05 -31.42
N ASP A 15 50.00 8.96 -30.77
CA ASP A 15 48.64 8.74 -30.24
C ASP A 15 48.75 8.12 -28.88
N TYR A 16 48.12 8.72 -27.85
CA TYR A 16 48.09 8.21 -26.48
C TYR A 16 46.69 7.88 -26.03
N TYR A 17 46.49 6.64 -25.58
CA TYR A 17 45.19 6.20 -25.00
C TYR A 17 45.34 6.17 -23.50
N LEU A 18 44.57 7.02 -22.82
CA LEU A 18 44.45 6.98 -21.35
C LEU A 18 43.36 6.01 -20.92
N HIS A 19 43.77 4.95 -20.20
CA HIS A 19 42.85 4.02 -19.58
C HIS A 19 42.62 4.44 -18.16
N ILE A 20 41.41 4.93 -17.84
CA ILE A 20 41.00 5.23 -16.48
C ILE A 20 40.44 3.94 -15.86
N LYS A 21 41.17 3.37 -14.90
CA LYS A 21 40.62 2.29 -14.08
C LYS A 21 39.75 2.88 -13.00
N THR A 22 38.49 2.50 -12.98
CA THR A 22 37.55 2.79 -11.91
C THR A 22 37.23 1.49 -11.21
N ASP A 23 37.36 1.46 -9.91
CA ASP A 23 37.10 0.32 -9.02
C ASP A 23 35.62 0.27 -8.61
N ASN A 24 34.67 0.23 -9.57
CA ASN A 24 33.23 0.33 -9.35
C ASN A 24 32.76 1.66 -8.71
N SER A 25 33.60 2.66 -8.65
CA SER A 25 33.20 4.00 -8.21
C SER A 25 32.52 4.75 -9.33
N GLU A 26 31.48 5.47 -8.96
CA GLU A 26 30.84 6.43 -9.86
C GLU A 26 31.70 7.69 -9.98
N ILE A 27 31.82 8.22 -11.19
CA ILE A 27 32.55 9.46 -11.45
C ILE A 27 31.59 10.44 -12.13
N LYS A 28 31.42 11.60 -11.53
CA LYS A 28 30.55 12.65 -12.06
C LYS A 28 31.31 13.96 -12.17
N ASN A 29 31.12 14.63 -13.29
CA ASN A 29 31.67 15.98 -13.56
C ASN A 29 33.20 16.07 -13.33
N THR A 30 33.91 15.00 -13.64
CA THR A 30 35.36 14.96 -13.48
C THR A 30 36.05 15.42 -14.74
N LYS A 31 36.97 16.37 -14.60
CA LYS A 31 37.78 16.89 -15.72
C LYS A 31 39.16 16.25 -15.74
N LEU A 32 39.66 15.99 -16.94
CA LEU A 32 41.04 15.64 -17.13
C LEU A 32 41.85 16.91 -17.35
N TYR A 33 42.97 16.99 -16.67
CA TYR A 33 43.94 18.04 -16.83
C TYR A 33 45.20 17.45 -17.42
N PHE A 34 45.78 18.14 -18.40
CA PHE A 34 47.06 17.83 -19.01
C PHE A 34 48.05 18.90 -18.63
N ARG A 35 49.25 18.50 -18.24
CA ARG A 35 50.38 19.39 -17.99
C ARG A 35 51.54 18.97 -18.85
N THR A 36 52.12 19.92 -19.54
CA THR A 36 53.36 19.74 -20.26
C THR A 36 54.43 20.60 -19.65
N GLU A 37 55.64 20.11 -19.59
CA GLU A 37 56.80 20.83 -19.11
C GLU A 37 57.94 20.67 -20.14
N ASP A 38 58.52 21.79 -20.60
CA ASP A 38 59.65 21.77 -21.50
C ASP A 38 60.98 21.65 -20.72
N TRP A 39 62.08 21.48 -21.45
CA TRP A 39 63.42 21.36 -20.86
C TRP A 39 63.90 22.60 -20.11
N ALA A 40 63.29 23.76 -20.35
CA ALA A 40 63.56 25.00 -19.65
C ALA A 40 62.75 25.17 -18.39
N GLY A 41 61.81 24.21 -18.07
CA GLY A 41 60.92 24.27 -16.95
C GLY A 41 59.68 25.11 -17.17
N ASN A 42 59.36 25.47 -18.41
CA ASN A 42 58.09 26.14 -18.71
C ASN A 42 56.95 25.13 -18.68
N VAL A 43 55.87 25.52 -18.01
CA VAL A 43 54.69 24.66 -17.78
C VAL A 43 53.51 25.18 -18.56
N GLY A 44 52.88 24.30 -19.32
CA GLY A 44 51.56 24.52 -19.92
C GLY A 44 50.53 23.56 -19.34
N GLU A 45 49.36 24.06 -18.99
CA GLU A 45 48.25 23.24 -18.46
C GLU A 45 47.00 23.45 -19.33
N GLN A 46 46.27 22.37 -19.58
CA GLN A 46 45.00 22.39 -20.29
C GLN A 46 44.05 21.33 -19.68
N SER A 47 42.78 21.67 -19.56
CA SER A 47 41.74 20.71 -19.21
C SER A 47 40.99 20.27 -20.47
N VAL A 48 40.39 19.07 -20.38
CA VAL A 48 39.38 18.65 -21.36
C VAL A 48 38.08 19.40 -21.07
N ASP A 49 37.47 19.99 -22.10
CA ASP A 49 36.24 20.79 -21.94
C ASP A 49 35.00 19.94 -21.62
N THR A 50 35.09 18.61 -21.73
CA THR A 50 33.99 17.67 -21.48
C THR A 50 34.17 17.01 -20.15
N ASP A 51 33.11 17.03 -19.33
CA ASP A 51 33.09 16.30 -18.08
C ASP A 51 33.00 14.79 -18.31
N ILE A 52 33.81 14.03 -17.56
CA ILE A 52 33.80 12.60 -17.63
C ILE A 52 32.79 12.10 -16.56
N ASN A 53 31.80 11.35 -17.06
CA ASN A 53 30.78 10.72 -16.24
C ASN A 53 30.86 9.19 -16.45
N ILE A 54 31.11 8.47 -15.40
CA ILE A 54 31.12 6.99 -15.38
C ILE A 54 30.10 6.55 -14.35
N ASP A 55 29.13 5.79 -14.82
CA ASP A 55 28.05 5.24 -14.02
C ASP A 55 27.98 3.73 -14.24
N ARG A 56 28.15 2.96 -13.17
CA ARG A 56 28.16 1.49 -13.17
C ARG A 56 27.31 0.89 -12.06
N VAL A 57 26.65 1.74 -11.31
CA VAL A 57 25.82 1.33 -10.19
C VAL A 57 24.37 1.33 -10.65
N ALA A 58 23.65 0.28 -10.34
CA ALA A 58 22.24 0.19 -10.65
C ALA A 58 21.42 1.05 -9.69
N PRO A 59 20.26 1.59 -10.12
CA PRO A 59 19.34 2.31 -9.27
C PRO A 59 18.91 1.50 -8.05
N ASN A 60 18.62 2.17 -6.95
CA ASN A 60 18.00 1.58 -5.77
C ASN A 60 16.48 1.82 -5.81
N VAL A 61 15.71 0.75 -5.51
CA VAL A 61 14.24 0.76 -5.50
C VAL A 61 13.76 0.44 -4.10
N ALA A 62 12.99 1.33 -3.48
CA ALA A 62 12.51 1.19 -2.11
C ALA A 62 11.05 1.59 -1.95
N LEU A 63 10.25 0.77 -1.27
CA LEU A 63 8.87 1.08 -0.92
C LEU A 63 8.84 2.21 0.12
N MET A 64 8.08 3.26 -0.15
CA MET A 64 7.81 4.34 0.81
C MET A 64 6.53 4.08 1.59
N SER A 65 5.47 3.69 0.89
CA SER A 65 4.18 3.38 1.49
C SER A 65 3.36 2.45 0.60
N MET A 66 2.51 1.66 1.23
CA MET A 66 1.48 0.88 0.56
C MET A 66 0.23 0.87 1.43
N ASN A 67 -0.90 1.26 0.85
CA ASN A 67 -2.19 1.32 1.54
C ASN A 67 -3.26 0.62 0.70
N THR A 68 -4.19 -0.02 1.38
CA THR A 68 -5.42 -0.55 0.78
C THR A 68 -6.59 0.27 1.31
N GLU A 69 -7.28 0.95 0.41
CA GLU A 69 -8.48 1.71 0.71
C GLU A 69 -9.69 0.92 0.21
N TYR A 70 -10.68 0.72 1.07
CA TYR A 70 -11.93 0.07 0.71
C TYR A 70 -13.02 1.12 0.53
N GLU A 71 -13.62 1.15 -0.65
CA GLU A 71 -14.75 2.03 -0.96
C GLU A 71 -15.82 1.21 -1.67
N ASN A 72 -16.98 1.12 -1.04
CA ASN A 72 -18.06 0.21 -1.49
C ASN A 72 -17.51 -1.22 -1.62
N ASP A 73 -17.78 -1.92 -2.71
CA ASP A 73 -17.31 -3.29 -2.97
C ASP A 73 -15.97 -3.33 -3.70
N THR A 74 -15.18 -2.28 -3.59
CA THR A 74 -13.88 -2.18 -4.26
C THR A 74 -12.76 -1.98 -3.27
N ALA A 75 -11.59 -2.52 -3.61
CA ALA A 75 -10.34 -2.23 -2.92
C ALA A 75 -9.40 -1.48 -3.87
N LYS A 76 -8.97 -0.32 -3.45
CA LYS A 76 -8.00 0.51 -4.15
C LYS A 76 -6.65 0.35 -3.46
N ILE A 77 -5.66 -0.10 -4.20
CA ILE A 77 -4.28 -0.22 -3.72
C ILE A 77 -3.50 0.99 -4.19
N LEU A 78 -2.86 1.65 -3.25
CA LEU A 78 -1.99 2.80 -3.49
C LEU A 78 -0.60 2.46 -2.97
N ALA A 79 0.41 2.51 -3.83
CA ALA A 79 1.80 2.35 -3.42
C ALA A 79 2.66 3.51 -3.94
N LYS A 80 3.62 3.92 -3.11
CA LYS A 80 4.66 4.87 -3.48
C LYS A 80 6.01 4.18 -3.38
N VAL A 81 6.74 4.18 -4.48
CA VAL A 81 8.06 3.55 -4.58
C VAL A 81 9.08 4.62 -4.95
N ARG A 82 10.11 4.76 -4.14
CA ARG A 82 11.23 5.67 -4.42
C ARG A 82 12.30 4.96 -5.23
N VAL A 83 12.71 5.60 -6.29
CA VAL A 83 13.86 5.21 -7.10
C VAL A 83 14.95 6.27 -6.91
N THR A 84 16.14 5.82 -6.51
CA THR A 84 17.28 6.71 -6.32
C THR A 84 18.50 6.18 -7.06
N ASP A 85 19.27 7.09 -7.60
CA ASP A 85 20.53 6.81 -8.24
C ASP A 85 21.48 8.00 -8.05
N PHE A 86 22.76 7.77 -8.25
CA PHE A 86 23.76 8.82 -8.30
C PHE A 86 23.50 9.79 -9.44
N ASN A 87 23.07 9.29 -10.58
CA ASN A 87 22.63 10.09 -11.73
C ASN A 87 21.11 9.93 -11.91
N THR A 88 20.37 10.98 -11.60
CA THR A 88 18.90 10.97 -11.67
C THR A 88 18.37 11.16 -13.10
N ASP A 89 19.22 11.54 -14.06
CA ASP A 89 18.80 11.74 -15.43
C ASP A 89 18.58 10.39 -16.12
N GLY A 90 17.45 10.25 -16.82
CA GLY A 90 17.12 9.05 -17.59
C GLY A 90 16.77 7.81 -16.78
N LEU A 91 16.42 7.97 -15.50
CA LEU A 91 15.86 6.88 -14.72
C LEU A 91 14.53 6.44 -15.32
N ASN A 92 14.37 5.12 -15.47
CA ASN A 92 13.15 4.49 -15.94
C ASN A 92 12.73 3.41 -14.95
N VAL A 93 11.44 3.37 -14.59
CA VAL A 93 10.88 2.36 -13.72
C VAL A 93 9.92 1.47 -14.48
N LYS A 94 10.01 0.17 -14.23
CA LYS A 94 9.08 -0.82 -14.76
C LYS A 94 8.45 -1.62 -13.64
N TYR A 95 7.18 -1.98 -13.84
CA TYR A 95 6.42 -2.71 -12.85
C TYR A 95 5.53 -3.79 -13.48
N GLN A 96 5.16 -4.76 -12.66
CA GLN A 96 4.19 -5.81 -12.98
C GLN A 96 3.42 -6.17 -11.71
N LEU A 97 2.11 -6.41 -11.83
CA LEU A 97 1.29 -6.95 -10.75
C LEU A 97 0.98 -8.42 -11.06
N VAL A 98 1.49 -9.32 -10.25
CA VAL A 98 1.35 -10.77 -10.42
C VAL A 98 0.66 -11.43 -9.23
N ASP A 99 0.22 -12.67 -9.38
CA ASP A 99 -0.21 -13.48 -8.25
C ASP A 99 0.99 -13.79 -7.35
N LYS A 100 0.75 -13.90 -6.03
CA LYS A 100 1.80 -14.14 -5.05
C LYS A 100 2.61 -15.40 -5.40
N GLY A 101 3.92 -15.22 -5.46
CA GLY A 101 4.87 -16.29 -5.79
C GLY A 101 4.99 -16.61 -7.29
N VAL A 102 4.35 -15.84 -8.17
CA VAL A 102 4.51 -15.99 -9.62
C VAL A 102 5.74 -15.20 -10.09
N GLU A 103 6.55 -15.85 -10.93
CA GLU A 103 7.70 -15.16 -11.53
C GLU A 103 7.24 -14.23 -12.67
N PRO A 104 7.92 -13.06 -12.81
CA PRO A 104 7.57 -12.11 -13.86
C PRO A 104 7.88 -12.66 -15.25
N THR A 105 7.07 -12.28 -16.22
CA THR A 105 7.31 -12.52 -17.63
C THR A 105 7.93 -11.30 -18.28
N ASP A 106 8.95 -11.50 -19.12
CA ASP A 106 9.68 -10.39 -19.73
C ASP A 106 8.80 -9.51 -20.64
N SER A 107 7.72 -10.05 -21.20
CA SER A 107 6.80 -9.32 -22.08
C SER A 107 5.82 -8.41 -21.36
N ASP A 108 5.58 -8.61 -20.06
CA ASP A 108 4.42 -8.04 -19.37
C ASP A 108 4.78 -6.85 -18.43
N TRP A 109 6.01 -6.35 -18.57
CA TRP A 109 6.44 -5.18 -17.81
C TRP A 109 5.82 -3.90 -18.36
N SER A 110 5.08 -3.21 -17.50
CA SER A 110 4.55 -1.88 -17.77
C SER A 110 5.57 -0.81 -17.39
N GLU A 111 5.56 0.32 -18.11
CA GLU A 111 6.37 1.48 -17.76
C GLU A 111 5.64 2.34 -16.72
N GLY A 112 6.36 2.74 -15.67
CA GLY A 112 5.88 3.65 -14.64
C GLY A 112 6.39 5.07 -14.89
N LEU A 113 5.62 6.06 -14.46
CA LEU A 113 6.02 7.45 -14.49
C LEU A 113 6.72 7.83 -13.18
N LEU A 114 7.93 8.35 -13.27
CA LEU A 114 8.67 8.90 -12.13
C LEU A 114 8.42 10.41 -12.02
N ASN A 115 7.91 10.83 -10.87
CA ASN A 115 7.80 12.23 -10.49
C ASN A 115 8.73 12.48 -9.30
N ASP A 116 9.77 13.29 -9.53
CA ASP A 116 10.80 13.58 -8.51
C ASP A 116 11.37 12.32 -7.84
N GLY A 117 11.68 11.30 -8.65
CA GLY A 117 12.19 10.01 -8.18
C GLY A 117 11.16 9.13 -7.46
N VAL A 118 9.87 9.45 -7.52
CA VAL A 118 8.81 8.65 -6.94
C VAL A 118 7.90 8.09 -8.02
N PHE A 119 7.68 6.79 -7.99
CA PHE A 119 6.68 6.08 -8.77
C PHE A 119 5.44 5.88 -7.92
N ASP A 120 4.32 6.45 -8.36
CA ASP A 120 3.00 6.25 -7.79
C ASP A 120 2.28 5.12 -8.54
N PHE A 121 1.99 4.03 -7.84
CA PHE A 121 1.22 2.90 -8.35
C PHE A 121 -0.19 2.94 -7.80
N GLU A 122 -1.16 2.71 -8.67
CA GLU A 122 -2.57 2.57 -8.31
C GLU A 122 -3.18 1.40 -9.07
N THR A 123 -3.95 0.58 -8.38
CA THR A 123 -4.81 -0.44 -8.99
C THR A 123 -6.10 -0.60 -8.20
N LYS A 124 -7.12 -1.19 -8.83
CA LYS A 124 -8.43 -1.40 -8.24
C LYS A 124 -8.88 -2.84 -8.44
N PHE A 125 -9.44 -3.42 -7.39
CA PHE A 125 -10.08 -4.72 -7.40
C PHE A 125 -11.57 -4.55 -7.08
N ASP A 126 -12.42 -5.26 -7.79
CA ASP A 126 -13.89 -5.13 -7.73
C ASP A 126 -14.65 -6.46 -7.66
N ALA A 127 -13.96 -7.60 -7.79
CA ALA A 127 -14.61 -8.89 -7.64
C ALA A 127 -14.60 -9.37 -6.18
N ALA A 128 -15.71 -9.95 -5.71
CA ALA A 128 -15.88 -10.46 -4.35
C ALA A 128 -15.00 -11.71 -4.09
N GLN A 129 -13.70 -11.51 -4.00
CA GLN A 129 -12.70 -12.54 -3.72
C GLN A 129 -11.53 -11.99 -2.91
N LYS A 130 -10.66 -12.90 -2.47
CA LYS A 130 -9.36 -12.52 -1.90
C LYS A 130 -8.36 -12.30 -3.02
N TYR A 131 -7.57 -11.27 -2.88
CA TYR A 131 -6.45 -10.95 -3.74
C TYR A 131 -5.17 -11.05 -2.94
N GLU A 132 -4.32 -11.98 -3.31
CA GLU A 132 -2.96 -12.15 -2.82
C GLU A 132 -2.03 -11.97 -4.02
N LYS A 133 -1.51 -10.75 -4.16
CA LYS A 133 -0.69 -10.34 -5.31
C LYS A 133 0.66 -9.84 -4.83
N GLU A 134 1.57 -9.64 -5.78
CA GLU A 134 2.83 -8.96 -5.58
C GLU A 134 3.00 -7.88 -6.63
N LEU A 135 3.32 -6.67 -6.17
CA LEU A 135 3.80 -5.60 -7.03
C LEU A 135 5.30 -5.77 -7.19
N LEU A 136 5.72 -6.11 -8.40
CA LEU A 136 7.11 -6.24 -8.79
C LEU A 136 7.57 -4.93 -9.41
N VAL A 137 8.72 -4.42 -8.98
CA VAL A 137 9.27 -3.15 -9.48
C VAL A 137 10.77 -3.29 -9.69
N TYR A 138 11.27 -2.80 -10.81
CA TYR A 138 12.69 -2.55 -11.02
C TYR A 138 12.91 -1.23 -11.74
N ALA A 139 14.12 -0.71 -11.66
CA ALA A 139 14.52 0.49 -12.37
C ALA A 139 15.77 0.28 -13.20
N THR A 140 15.91 1.09 -14.23
CA THR A 140 17.13 1.18 -15.05
C THR A 140 17.55 2.64 -15.14
N ASP A 141 18.86 2.89 -15.18
CA ASP A 141 19.43 4.19 -15.47
C ASP A 141 19.62 4.41 -17.00
N PHE A 142 20.13 5.56 -17.36
CA PHE A 142 20.41 5.92 -18.75
C PHE A 142 21.57 5.11 -19.38
N LYS A 143 22.41 4.43 -18.57
CA LYS A 143 23.49 3.54 -19.03
C LYS A 143 23.01 2.11 -19.19
N GLY A 144 21.80 1.80 -18.75
CA GLY A 144 21.22 0.46 -18.80
C GLY A 144 21.59 -0.41 -17.58
N ASN A 145 22.18 0.17 -16.51
CA ASN A 145 22.33 -0.58 -15.26
C ASN A 145 20.94 -0.85 -14.67
N LYS A 146 20.65 -2.12 -14.39
CA LYS A 146 19.34 -2.58 -13.93
C LYS A 146 19.40 -2.98 -12.47
N SER A 147 18.46 -2.48 -11.67
CA SER A 147 18.28 -2.90 -10.29
C SER A 147 17.81 -4.36 -10.19
N ASN A 148 17.91 -4.93 -9.00
CA ASN A 148 17.17 -6.15 -8.69
C ASN A 148 15.67 -5.86 -8.75
N VAL A 149 14.86 -6.91 -8.99
CA VAL A 149 13.39 -6.82 -8.89
C VAL A 149 13.02 -6.80 -7.42
N SER A 150 12.40 -5.71 -6.99
CA SER A 150 11.79 -5.59 -5.67
C SER A 150 10.38 -6.15 -5.70
N ARG A 151 9.98 -6.88 -4.65
CA ARG A 151 8.66 -7.53 -4.51
C ARG A 151 7.95 -6.96 -3.29
N TYR A 152 6.72 -6.51 -3.48
CA TYR A 152 5.90 -5.93 -2.42
C TYR A 152 4.56 -6.63 -2.37
N GLU A 153 4.20 -7.18 -1.20
CA GLU A 153 2.95 -7.89 -1.02
C GLU A 153 1.75 -6.94 -1.14
N VAL A 154 0.77 -7.32 -1.95
CA VAL A 154 -0.50 -6.64 -2.15
C VAL A 154 -1.61 -7.56 -1.71
N TYR A 155 -2.38 -7.13 -0.72
CA TYR A 155 -3.48 -7.90 -0.18
C TYR A 155 -4.77 -7.09 -0.17
N ALA A 156 -5.87 -7.72 -0.63
CA ALA A 156 -7.21 -7.20 -0.46
C ALA A 156 -8.20 -8.36 -0.25
N ASP A 157 -9.17 -8.19 0.63
CA ASP A 157 -10.24 -9.17 0.88
C ASP A 157 -11.60 -8.51 0.66
N LEU A 158 -12.20 -8.81 -0.49
CA LEU A 158 -13.53 -8.34 -0.88
C LEU A 158 -14.62 -9.43 -0.66
N THR A 159 -14.30 -10.52 0.04
CA THR A 159 -15.29 -11.54 0.40
C THR A 159 -16.19 -11.08 1.55
N LYS A 160 -15.77 -10.04 2.27
CA LYS A 160 -16.53 -9.47 3.38
C LYS A 160 -17.27 -8.24 2.90
N ALA A 161 -18.59 -8.29 2.97
CA ALA A 161 -19.43 -7.13 2.75
C ALA A 161 -19.13 -6.03 3.77
N LYS A 162 -19.10 -4.79 3.33
CA LYS A 162 -18.98 -3.64 4.23
C LYS A 162 -20.34 -3.30 4.81
N ALA A 163 -20.44 -3.29 6.13
CA ALA A 163 -21.69 -2.89 6.80
C ALA A 163 -22.04 -1.45 6.44
N LYS A 164 -23.29 -1.23 6.04
CA LYS A 164 -23.83 0.10 5.74
C LYS A 164 -24.79 0.52 6.84
N TYR A 165 -24.51 1.66 7.43
CA TYR A 165 -25.38 2.22 8.47
C TYR A 165 -25.42 3.74 8.37
N THR A 166 -26.49 4.34 8.88
CA THR A 166 -26.67 5.78 8.99
C THR A 166 -27.03 6.13 10.42
N VAL A 167 -26.29 7.05 11.00
CA VAL A 167 -26.61 7.62 12.31
C VAL A 167 -27.47 8.86 12.06
N VAL A 168 -28.71 8.79 12.47
CA VAL A 168 -29.69 9.88 12.32
C VAL A 168 -29.72 10.76 13.57
N SER A 169 -29.58 10.16 14.75
CA SER A 169 -29.53 10.88 16.00
C SER A 169 -28.23 11.64 16.21
N ASP A 170 -28.30 12.82 16.83
CA ASP A 170 -27.13 13.51 17.37
C ASP A 170 -26.60 12.77 18.60
N LEU A 171 -25.57 11.93 18.42
CA LEU A 171 -24.99 11.12 19.49
C LEU A 171 -24.26 11.93 20.59
N SER A 172 -24.15 13.25 20.44
CA SER A 172 -23.67 14.13 21.52
C SER A 172 -24.74 14.39 22.59
N GLN A 173 -25.99 14.02 22.29
CA GLN A 173 -27.13 14.19 23.19
C GLN A 173 -27.55 12.85 23.80
N ILE A 174 -28.25 12.92 24.94
CA ILE A 174 -28.88 11.75 25.54
C ILE A 174 -30.20 11.48 24.83
N HIS A 175 -30.35 10.27 24.32
CA HIS A 175 -31.58 9.81 23.65
C HIS A 175 -32.24 8.72 24.46
N THR A 176 -33.57 8.76 24.52
CA THR A 176 -34.37 7.64 25.07
C THR A 176 -34.38 6.47 24.10
N LYS A 177 -34.23 6.74 22.79
CA LYS A 177 -34.11 5.77 21.72
C LYS A 177 -33.32 6.41 20.59
N PRO A 178 -32.01 6.09 20.47
CA PRO A 178 -31.22 6.58 19.33
C PRO A 178 -31.74 6.03 18.00
N ASP A 179 -31.60 6.81 16.94
CA ASP A 179 -31.92 6.36 15.59
C ASP A 179 -30.63 6.09 14.83
N VAL A 180 -30.28 4.81 14.77
CA VAL A 180 -29.13 4.27 14.03
C VAL A 180 -29.66 3.20 13.08
N GLN A 181 -29.70 3.51 11.81
CA GLN A 181 -30.29 2.66 10.80
C GLN A 181 -29.23 1.83 10.09
N ILE A 182 -29.48 0.54 9.96
CA ILE A 182 -28.73 -0.36 9.08
C ILE A 182 -29.49 -0.49 7.76
N SER A 183 -28.73 -0.67 6.69
CA SER A 183 -29.26 -1.00 5.36
C SER A 183 -28.44 -2.12 4.74
N ALA A 184 -28.98 -2.72 3.71
CA ALA A 184 -28.25 -3.69 2.91
C ALA A 184 -26.89 -3.11 2.50
N PRO A 185 -25.78 -3.87 2.64
CA PRO A 185 -24.53 -3.52 2.01
C PRO A 185 -24.78 -3.37 0.49
N ASP A 186 -24.11 -2.40 -0.14
CA ASP A 186 -24.19 -2.27 -1.59
C ASP A 186 -23.65 -3.57 -2.23
N ASN A 187 -24.47 -4.19 -3.04
CA ASN A 187 -24.16 -5.43 -3.74
C ASN A 187 -24.27 -5.20 -5.24
N PRO A 188 -23.18 -4.80 -5.92
CA PRO A 188 -23.23 -4.46 -7.35
C PRO A 188 -23.61 -5.64 -8.24
N ASP A 189 -23.37 -6.87 -7.79
CA ASP A 189 -23.64 -8.07 -8.58
C ASP A 189 -24.99 -8.72 -8.29
N ASN A 190 -25.84 -8.06 -7.49
CA ASN A 190 -27.15 -8.60 -7.11
C ASN A 190 -27.06 -10.01 -6.48
N LYS A 191 -25.94 -10.32 -5.84
CA LYS A 191 -25.75 -11.59 -5.13
C LYS A 191 -26.63 -11.58 -3.90
N ALA A 192 -27.59 -12.46 -3.89
CA ALA A 192 -28.55 -12.60 -2.82
C ALA A 192 -27.86 -12.80 -1.46
N ASN A 193 -28.44 -12.21 -0.41
CA ASN A 193 -28.21 -12.52 1.00
C ASN A 193 -26.93 -11.98 1.59
N ALA A 194 -26.74 -10.66 1.57
CA ALA A 194 -25.86 -10.04 2.52
C ALA A 194 -26.56 -9.97 3.89
N THR A 195 -25.90 -10.42 4.94
CA THR A 195 -26.38 -10.28 6.32
C THR A 195 -25.50 -9.32 7.10
N THR A 196 -26.09 -8.57 8.01
CA THR A 196 -25.34 -7.66 8.90
C THR A 196 -25.55 -8.10 10.35
N ARG A 197 -24.43 -8.41 11.01
CA ARG A 197 -24.42 -8.64 12.46
C ARG A 197 -24.20 -7.31 13.17
N VAL A 198 -25.09 -6.99 14.10
CA VAL A 198 -24.95 -5.87 15.01
C VAL A 198 -24.57 -6.42 16.38
N THR A 199 -23.49 -5.89 16.94
CA THR A 199 -23.06 -6.23 18.30
C THR A 199 -23.14 -4.97 19.16
N LEU A 200 -23.85 -5.05 20.28
CA LEU A 200 -24.00 -3.99 21.26
C LEU A 200 -23.26 -4.37 22.54
N THR A 201 -22.37 -3.50 23.01
CA THR A 201 -21.76 -3.64 24.34
C THR A 201 -22.35 -2.58 25.25
N MET A 202 -23.02 -3.05 26.32
CA MET A 202 -23.75 -2.27 27.31
C MET A 202 -23.20 -2.61 28.70
N GLY A 203 -22.33 -1.74 29.24
CA GLY A 203 -21.60 -2.05 30.47
C GLY A 203 -20.65 -3.23 30.26
N ASP A 204 -20.82 -4.27 31.04
CA ASP A 204 -20.06 -5.54 31.00
C ASP A 204 -20.70 -6.64 30.12
N LYS A 205 -21.88 -6.37 29.57
CA LYS A 205 -22.65 -7.32 28.78
C LYS A 205 -22.57 -7.01 27.30
N THR A 206 -22.52 -8.07 26.48
CA THR A 206 -22.52 -7.98 25.03
C THR A 206 -23.72 -8.71 24.45
N TYR A 207 -24.34 -8.10 23.44
CA TYR A 207 -25.51 -8.63 22.77
C TYR A 207 -25.29 -8.58 21.26
N ALA A 208 -25.84 -9.55 20.53
CA ALA A 208 -25.73 -9.57 19.08
C ALA A 208 -27.09 -9.91 18.43
N SER A 209 -27.30 -9.38 17.26
CA SER A 209 -28.41 -9.74 16.36
C SER A 209 -27.92 -9.75 14.92
N VAL A 210 -28.56 -10.54 14.07
CA VAL A 210 -28.28 -10.60 12.64
C VAL A 210 -29.51 -10.16 11.88
N TYR A 211 -29.30 -9.29 10.92
CA TYR A 211 -30.34 -8.73 10.07
C TYR A 211 -30.11 -9.13 8.62
N ASP A 212 -31.15 -9.66 7.99
CA ASP A 212 -31.21 -9.78 6.53
C ASP A 212 -31.42 -8.41 5.91
N SER A 213 -30.69 -8.14 4.90
CA SER A 213 -30.33 -6.79 4.47
C SER A 213 -31.31 -6.08 3.55
N ALA A 214 -32.56 -6.52 3.43
CA ALA A 214 -33.45 -5.91 2.46
C ALA A 214 -34.00 -4.53 2.86
N ASP A 215 -34.16 -4.25 4.16
CA ASP A 215 -34.85 -3.06 4.64
C ASP A 215 -34.00 -2.25 5.62
N SER A 216 -34.10 -0.92 5.51
CA SER A 216 -33.54 -0.02 6.51
C SER A 216 -34.26 -0.18 7.85
N LYS A 217 -33.52 -0.52 8.92
CA LYS A 217 -34.07 -0.74 10.27
C LYS A 217 -33.24 0.00 11.30
N ASN A 218 -33.95 0.59 12.28
CA ASN A 218 -33.28 1.14 13.45
C ASN A 218 -32.91 -0.01 14.40
N ILE A 219 -31.62 -0.17 14.70
CA ILE A 219 -31.13 -1.24 15.59
C ILE A 219 -31.67 -1.15 17.01
N PHE A 220 -32.05 0.04 17.46
CA PHE A 220 -32.64 0.28 18.78
C PHE A 220 -34.17 0.04 18.82
N ASP A 221 -34.78 -0.43 17.76
CA ASP A 221 -36.11 -1.04 17.80
C ASP A 221 -36.07 -2.43 18.42
N PHE A 222 -34.89 -3.05 18.40
CA PHE A 222 -34.67 -4.40 18.88
C PHE A 222 -35.59 -5.44 18.22
N ASP A 223 -35.89 -5.19 16.94
CA ASP A 223 -36.62 -6.14 16.12
C ASP A 223 -35.76 -7.37 15.82
N GLY A 224 -36.39 -8.53 15.65
CA GLY A 224 -35.73 -9.79 15.40
C GLY A 224 -35.27 -10.50 16.69
N THR A 225 -34.39 -11.48 16.51
CA THR A 225 -33.87 -12.29 17.64
C THR A 225 -32.56 -11.68 18.11
N TRP A 226 -32.51 -11.34 19.38
CA TRP A 226 -31.31 -10.89 20.06
C TRP A 226 -30.75 -11.97 20.96
N TYR A 227 -29.41 -11.98 21.06
CA TYR A 227 -28.67 -12.98 21.83
C TYR A 227 -27.73 -12.26 22.83
N ALA A 228 -27.68 -12.76 24.05
CA ALA A 228 -26.54 -12.47 24.91
C ALA A 228 -25.36 -13.31 24.45
N VAL A 229 -24.20 -12.65 24.24
CA VAL A 229 -23.01 -13.29 23.70
C VAL A 229 -21.78 -13.06 24.57
N THR A 230 -20.87 -14.02 24.57
CA THR A 230 -19.54 -13.89 25.19
C THR A 230 -18.48 -14.10 24.14
N TYR A 231 -17.55 -13.16 24.00
CA TYR A 231 -16.43 -13.28 23.07
C TYR A 231 -15.50 -14.44 23.49
N ASN A 232 -14.94 -15.12 22.50
CA ASN A 232 -13.79 -16.00 22.70
C ASN A 232 -12.54 -15.17 23.06
N GLU A 233 -11.46 -15.85 23.46
CA GLU A 233 -10.24 -15.19 23.96
C GLU A 233 -9.61 -14.22 22.96
N ASP A 234 -9.61 -14.56 21.66
CA ASP A 234 -9.04 -13.75 20.59
C ASP A 234 -10.02 -12.71 20.00
N LYS A 235 -11.26 -12.67 20.50
CA LYS A 235 -12.35 -11.78 20.07
C LYS A 235 -12.73 -11.91 18.58
N THR A 236 -12.44 -13.03 17.96
CA THR A 236 -12.80 -13.32 16.56
C THR A 236 -14.20 -13.92 16.41
N GLY A 237 -14.77 -14.45 17.47
CA GLY A 237 -16.08 -15.08 17.52
C GLY A 237 -16.68 -15.09 18.93
N PHE A 238 -17.73 -15.90 19.13
CA PHE A 238 -18.41 -16.05 20.41
C PHE A 238 -18.34 -17.51 20.90
N ASP A 239 -17.97 -17.69 22.16
CA ASP A 239 -18.00 -18.99 22.85
C ASP A 239 -19.34 -19.26 23.50
N GLY A 240 -20.08 -18.22 23.86
CA GLY A 240 -21.38 -18.32 24.48
C GLY A 240 -22.43 -17.50 23.74
N VAL A 241 -23.54 -18.15 23.38
CA VAL A 241 -24.68 -17.52 22.71
C VAL A 241 -25.97 -18.01 23.31
N THR A 242 -26.78 -17.09 23.85
CA THR A 242 -28.08 -17.42 24.47
C THR A 242 -29.13 -16.45 23.94
N ALA A 243 -30.16 -16.95 23.30
CA ALA A 243 -31.28 -16.14 22.81
C ALA A 243 -31.98 -15.45 24.00
N LEU A 244 -32.29 -14.16 23.83
CA LEU A 244 -33.00 -13.38 24.81
C LEU A 244 -34.49 -13.74 24.80
N THR A 245 -35.07 -13.77 25.97
CA THR A 245 -36.54 -13.80 26.18
C THR A 245 -37.10 -12.40 25.90
N ALA A 246 -38.43 -12.29 25.82
CA ALA A 246 -39.12 -11.00 25.74
C ALA A 246 -38.73 -10.04 26.87
N ASP A 247 -38.57 -10.56 28.08
CA ASP A 247 -38.13 -9.78 29.25
C ASP A 247 -36.68 -9.30 29.07
N GLY A 248 -35.78 -10.15 28.54
CA GLY A 248 -34.42 -9.78 28.22
C GLY A 248 -34.33 -8.67 27.16
N VAL A 249 -35.19 -8.72 26.15
CA VAL A 249 -35.29 -7.64 25.15
C VAL A 249 -35.84 -6.34 25.77
N ASN A 250 -36.78 -6.45 26.71
CA ASN A 250 -37.28 -5.28 27.44
C ASN A 250 -36.20 -4.66 28.33
N GLU A 251 -35.29 -5.45 28.90
CA GLU A 251 -34.12 -4.93 29.62
C GLU A 251 -33.21 -4.13 28.68
N LEU A 252 -32.97 -4.58 27.44
CA LEU A 252 -32.23 -3.80 26.46
C LEU A 252 -32.89 -2.47 26.13
N LYS A 253 -34.22 -2.47 25.91
CA LYS A 253 -34.99 -1.25 25.59
C LYS A 253 -34.95 -0.22 26.72
N ASN A 254 -34.78 -0.66 27.95
CA ASN A 254 -34.75 0.18 29.15
C ASN A 254 -33.34 0.45 29.66
N PHE A 255 -32.29 0.05 28.92
CA PHE A 255 -30.92 0.26 29.34
C PHE A 255 -30.61 1.77 29.39
N TYR A 256 -29.94 2.17 30.46
CA TYR A 256 -29.44 3.53 30.62
C TYR A 256 -27.93 3.49 30.80
N GLY A 257 -27.23 4.11 29.86
CA GLY A 257 -25.77 4.14 29.86
C GLY A 257 -25.18 4.26 28.45
N THR A 258 -23.89 4.15 28.36
CA THR A 258 -23.18 4.16 27.08
C THR A 258 -23.31 2.82 26.37
N VAL A 259 -23.65 2.86 25.08
CA VAL A 259 -23.72 1.69 24.21
C VAL A 259 -22.65 1.80 23.14
N ASN A 260 -21.76 0.81 23.06
CA ASN A 260 -20.84 0.66 21.94
C ASN A 260 -21.46 -0.25 20.89
N VAL A 261 -21.48 0.22 19.65
CA VAL A 261 -22.09 -0.51 18.52
C VAL A 261 -21.01 -0.94 17.55
N LYS A 262 -20.99 -2.22 17.18
CA LYS A 262 -20.14 -2.77 16.14
C LYS A 262 -21.01 -3.38 15.04
N PHE A 263 -20.67 -3.09 13.79
CA PHE A 263 -21.33 -3.64 12.60
C PHE A 263 -20.36 -4.55 11.85
N GLU A 264 -20.84 -5.73 11.47
CA GLU A 264 -20.11 -6.68 10.63
C GLU A 264 -21.06 -7.21 9.57
N SER A 265 -20.66 -7.18 8.30
CA SER A 265 -21.47 -7.72 7.20
C SER A 265 -20.71 -8.78 6.41
N ALA A 266 -21.44 -9.73 5.87
CA ALA A 266 -20.92 -10.74 4.96
C ALA A 266 -21.94 -11.03 3.84
N PHE A 267 -21.45 -11.50 2.71
CA PHE A 267 -22.29 -12.04 1.62
C PHE A 267 -22.68 -13.52 1.85
N ALA A 268 -22.49 -14.03 3.03
CA ALA A 268 -22.94 -15.33 3.47
C ALA A 268 -23.72 -15.17 4.78
N ASP A 269 -24.48 -16.19 5.17
CA ASP A 269 -25.19 -16.17 6.43
C ASP A 269 -24.22 -15.93 7.60
N LEU A 270 -24.24 -14.74 8.13
CA LEU A 270 -23.66 -14.47 9.43
C LEU A 270 -24.60 -15.09 10.46
N THR A 271 -24.18 -16.20 11.06
CA THR A 271 -24.86 -16.68 12.24
C THR A 271 -24.38 -15.89 13.45
N PRO A 272 -25.20 -15.65 14.49
CA PRO A 272 -24.72 -15.09 15.75
C PRO A 272 -23.78 -16.06 16.47
N VAL A 273 -23.68 -17.27 15.97
CA VAL A 273 -22.90 -18.39 16.53
C VAL A 273 -21.81 -18.78 15.55
#